data_9210c2a6c69bb88821ab04bf5c151027
#
_entry.id   9210c2a6c69bb88821ab04bf5c151027
#
_cell.length_a   1.000
_cell.length_b   1.000
_cell.length_c   1.000
_cell.angle_alpha   90.00
_cell.angle_beta   90.00
_cell.angle_gamma   90.00
#
_symmetry.space_group_name_H-M   'P 1'
#
loop_
_entity.id
_entity.type
_entity.pdbx_description
1 polymer ?
#
loop_
_entity_poly.entity_id
_entity_poly.type
_entity_poly.pdbx_seq_one_letter_code
_entity_poly.pdbx_strand_id
1 'polypeptide(L)'
;MGGAETGFSDPVLTRMVAEDKVPFYKKKTLRLMYLYLFLCCMGVEMTSGFDSTLIGTLQFSPPWNKYFTDGAKDAKGKPTLSPGLLGFVSSCYQLGSILGVPVAPYVNQRFGRRWAIMSGSVIMIIGAIIQGFAQNLGMYIFSRMVLGFGIVFCIIAGSALIGELAHPKERALLTSLFNASYFIGQITAAAISLATSEIANDWGWRIPSLLQACPSLLQVAFVFLLPESPRYLVSKDRDDEAFAVLVKYHAEGDADSLLVKAEMAQIKSTIMIELEHSKSSWLDMIATAGMRRRVFISGFLGLFTQMSGNTLLSYYQNLLYIMMGYTSTYAKTRINLANACWSFATALIAAYVVSRFRRRVMFMLSSGSMLTVFVCITISFERLRAAKDGGYTNKAAGIAALFFYFAYSPCYNIGNNALTYTYLIELFPYAQRTRGIGIEQVFGKIGGFFSQNVNPIALTAIDWKYFAVYSGWIAFEFLFIYFLYPETSGRTLEELAFLFEDKEFAEKAVIAVEKQIHHEDMDEKKVAVVHEEDKGVDRIV
;
A
#
# COMPACT_ATOMS: atom_id res chain seq x y z
N MET A 1 -6.56 -27.43 -6.24
CA MET A 1 -7.04 -26.04 -6.30
C MET A 1 -7.53 -25.71 -4.89
N GLY A 2 -6.63 -25.38 -3.99
CA GLY A 2 -6.94 -24.96 -2.62
C GLY A 2 -7.07 -23.45 -2.65
N GLY A 3 -8.29 -22.92 -2.51
CA GLY A 3 -8.54 -21.51 -2.29
C GLY A 3 -7.89 -21.11 -0.97
N ALA A 4 -7.16 -20.00 -0.95
CA ALA A 4 -6.71 -19.37 0.27
C ALA A 4 -7.97 -18.94 1.05
N GLU A 5 -8.28 -19.63 2.13
CA GLU A 5 -9.27 -19.21 3.11
C GLU A 5 -8.79 -17.92 3.75
N THR A 6 -9.34 -16.82 3.27
CA THR A 6 -9.18 -15.50 3.88
C THR A 6 -10.06 -15.46 5.13
N GLY A 7 -9.44 -15.29 6.26
CA GLY A 7 -9.99 -15.39 7.58
C GLY A 7 -11.30 -14.64 7.84
N PHE A 8 -12.07 -15.20 8.77
CA PHE A 8 -13.47 -14.91 9.11
C PHE A 8 -14.44 -15.08 7.93
N SER A 9 -14.47 -16.24 7.36
CA SER A 9 -15.61 -16.70 6.62
C SER A 9 -16.52 -17.42 7.60
N ASP A 10 -17.66 -16.80 7.93
CA ASP A 10 -18.80 -17.58 8.40
C ASP A 10 -18.93 -18.79 7.48
N PRO A 11 -18.91 -20.03 7.98
CA PRO A 11 -18.98 -21.22 7.13
C PRO A 11 -20.19 -21.18 6.20
N VAL A 12 -21.27 -20.52 6.61
CA VAL A 12 -22.48 -20.29 5.82
C VAL A 12 -22.19 -19.32 4.67
N LEU A 13 -21.55 -18.19 4.94
CA LEU A 13 -21.21 -17.21 3.91
C LEU A 13 -20.22 -17.79 2.89
N THR A 14 -19.22 -18.54 3.35
CA THR A 14 -18.23 -19.20 2.46
C THR A 14 -18.89 -20.21 1.54
N ARG A 15 -19.83 -20.99 2.05
CA ARG A 15 -20.59 -21.96 1.27
C ARG A 15 -21.45 -21.26 0.23
N MET A 16 -22.19 -20.21 0.61
CA MET A 16 -23.02 -19.42 -0.30
C MET A 16 -22.20 -18.72 -1.40
N VAL A 17 -21.04 -18.17 -1.04
CA VAL A 17 -20.10 -17.57 -2.01
C VAL A 17 -19.56 -18.61 -2.99
N ALA A 18 -19.31 -19.85 -2.53
CA ALA A 18 -18.89 -20.96 -3.40
C ALA A 18 -20.00 -21.45 -4.35
N GLU A 19 -21.26 -21.35 -3.93
CA GLU A 19 -22.43 -21.69 -4.72
C GLU A 19 -22.74 -20.66 -5.83
N ASP A 20 -22.34 -19.39 -5.65
CA ASP A 20 -22.46 -18.36 -6.70
C ASP A 20 -21.47 -18.60 -7.84
N LYS A 21 -21.93 -19.25 -8.90
CA LYS A 21 -21.12 -19.56 -10.09
C LYS A 21 -21.12 -18.45 -11.15
N VAL A 22 -21.90 -17.38 -10.95
CA VAL A 22 -22.02 -16.29 -11.94
C VAL A 22 -20.82 -15.35 -11.84
N PRO A 23 -20.01 -15.21 -12.89
CA PRO A 23 -18.86 -14.32 -12.88
C PRO A 23 -19.32 -12.85 -12.90
N PHE A 24 -18.55 -11.96 -12.22
CA PHE A 24 -18.88 -10.54 -12.02
C PHE A 24 -19.16 -9.78 -13.34
N TYR A 25 -18.48 -10.15 -14.45
CA TYR A 25 -18.66 -9.47 -15.73
C TYR A 25 -20.03 -9.73 -16.38
N LYS A 26 -20.78 -10.73 -15.92
CA LYS A 26 -22.16 -11.00 -16.33
C LYS A 26 -23.18 -10.24 -15.50
N LYS A 27 -22.82 -9.81 -14.28
CA LYS A 27 -23.65 -9.00 -13.38
C LYS A 27 -23.53 -7.53 -13.78
N LYS A 28 -24.57 -6.94 -14.36
CA LYS A 28 -24.54 -5.58 -14.94
C LYS A 28 -24.29 -4.48 -13.91
N THR A 29 -24.96 -4.54 -12.78
CA THR A 29 -24.85 -3.53 -11.70
C THR A 29 -23.49 -3.60 -11.02
N LEU A 30 -23.01 -4.82 -10.73
CA LEU A 30 -21.70 -5.06 -10.13
C LEU A 30 -20.55 -4.62 -11.04
N ARG A 31 -20.64 -4.92 -12.35
CA ARG A 31 -19.64 -4.49 -13.35
C ARG A 31 -19.52 -2.97 -13.43
N LEU A 32 -20.65 -2.25 -13.41
CA LEU A 32 -20.66 -0.79 -13.42
C LEU A 32 -20.05 -0.21 -12.14
N MET A 33 -20.39 -0.78 -10.99
CA MET A 33 -19.79 -0.40 -9.71
C MET A 33 -18.27 -0.61 -9.71
N TYR A 34 -17.78 -1.73 -10.25
CA TYR A 34 -16.33 -1.99 -10.33
C TYR A 34 -15.61 -1.02 -11.27
N LEU A 35 -16.27 -0.57 -12.35
CA LEU A 35 -15.71 0.48 -13.20
C LEU A 35 -15.53 1.79 -12.40
N TYR A 36 -16.54 2.19 -11.64
CA TYR A 36 -16.43 3.39 -10.81
C TYR A 36 -15.44 3.22 -9.66
N LEU A 37 -15.34 2.03 -9.05
CA LEU A 37 -14.31 1.72 -8.06
C LEU A 37 -12.90 1.82 -8.66
N PHE A 38 -12.72 1.35 -9.90
CA PHE A 38 -11.45 1.50 -10.59
C PHE A 38 -11.08 2.97 -10.79
N LEU A 39 -12.00 3.79 -11.29
CA LEU A 39 -11.76 5.21 -11.53
C LEU A 39 -11.51 6.00 -10.24
N CYS A 40 -12.25 5.71 -9.17
CA CYS A 40 -12.16 6.48 -7.92
C CYS A 40 -11.08 5.93 -6.99
N CYS A 41 -11.13 4.66 -6.64
CA CYS A 41 -10.30 4.13 -5.57
C CYS A 41 -8.92 3.70 -6.08
N MET A 42 -8.83 3.01 -7.22
CA MET A 42 -7.53 2.68 -7.80
C MET A 42 -6.80 3.93 -8.31
N GLY A 43 -7.53 4.98 -8.71
CA GLY A 43 -6.98 6.31 -9.00
C GLY A 43 -6.20 6.92 -7.83
N VAL A 44 -6.46 6.53 -6.59
CA VAL A 44 -5.72 7.00 -5.41
C VAL A 44 -4.27 6.53 -5.46
N GLU A 45 -4.05 5.21 -5.63
CA GLU A 45 -2.69 4.68 -5.73
C GLU A 45 -2.00 5.12 -7.02
N MET A 46 -2.74 5.32 -8.12
CA MET A 46 -2.19 5.93 -9.33
C MET A 46 -1.66 7.33 -9.06
N THR A 47 -2.34 8.15 -8.26
CA THR A 47 -1.85 9.49 -7.86
C THR A 47 -0.58 9.39 -7.04
N SER A 48 -0.51 8.46 -6.09
CA SER A 48 0.67 8.21 -5.26
C SER A 48 1.88 7.76 -6.11
N GLY A 49 1.66 6.83 -7.05
CA GLY A 49 2.69 6.35 -7.98
C GLY A 49 3.16 7.43 -8.94
N PHE A 50 2.25 8.27 -9.42
CA PHE A 50 2.57 9.41 -10.28
C PHE A 50 3.47 10.41 -9.56
N ASP A 51 3.10 10.85 -8.36
CA ASP A 51 3.85 11.84 -7.61
C ASP A 51 5.26 11.35 -7.22
N SER A 52 5.39 10.10 -6.79
CA SER A 52 6.70 9.53 -6.43
C SER A 52 7.67 9.49 -7.62
N THR A 53 7.18 9.16 -8.81
CA THR A 53 7.99 9.15 -10.04
C THR A 53 8.27 10.55 -10.56
N LEU A 54 7.29 11.45 -10.43
CA LEU A 54 7.42 12.83 -10.93
C LEU A 54 8.62 13.52 -10.32
N ILE A 55 8.79 13.52 -9.00
CA ILE A 55 9.92 14.22 -8.37
C ILE A 55 11.28 13.64 -8.80
N GLY A 56 11.35 12.32 -9.00
CA GLY A 56 12.56 11.67 -9.53
C GLY A 56 12.88 12.10 -10.96
N THR A 57 11.87 12.24 -11.82
CA THR A 57 12.04 12.61 -13.24
C THR A 57 12.25 14.10 -13.46
N LEU A 58 11.66 14.97 -12.63
CA LEU A 58 11.90 16.41 -12.71
C LEU A 58 13.37 16.78 -12.48
N GLN A 59 14.10 16.00 -11.71
CA GLN A 59 15.56 16.16 -11.55
C GLN A 59 16.34 15.96 -12.86
N PHE A 60 15.74 15.30 -13.88
CA PHE A 60 16.36 15.18 -15.22
C PHE A 60 16.21 16.47 -16.03
N SER A 61 15.22 17.31 -15.71
CA SER A 61 14.83 18.49 -16.49
C SER A 61 15.78 19.66 -16.23
N PRO A 62 16.55 20.12 -17.23
CA PRO A 62 17.40 21.29 -17.08
C PRO A 62 16.63 22.59 -16.74
N PRO A 63 15.43 22.87 -17.31
CA PRO A 63 14.62 24.01 -16.91
C PRO A 63 14.25 24.00 -15.43
N TRP A 64 13.84 22.86 -14.86
CA TRP A 64 13.48 22.73 -13.45
C TRP A 64 14.67 23.02 -12.53
N ASN A 65 15.84 22.43 -12.83
CA ASN A 65 17.07 22.65 -12.08
C ASN A 65 17.52 24.11 -12.13
N LYS A 66 17.39 24.77 -13.29
CA LYS A 66 17.73 26.18 -13.46
C LYS A 66 16.77 27.09 -12.70
N TYR A 67 15.47 26.75 -12.68
CA TYR A 67 14.42 27.58 -12.08
C TYR A 67 14.50 27.59 -10.54
N PHE A 68 14.77 26.43 -9.93
CA PHE A 68 14.76 26.25 -8.48
C PHE A 68 16.17 26.17 -7.84
N THR A 69 17.23 26.46 -8.62
CA THR A 69 18.60 26.42 -8.07
C THR A 69 18.78 27.38 -6.89
N ASP A 70 19.49 26.92 -5.88
CA ASP A 70 20.00 27.73 -4.75
C ASP A 70 21.42 28.27 -5.00
N GLY A 71 21.89 28.23 -6.23
CA GLY A 71 23.24 28.62 -6.63
C GLY A 71 24.24 27.44 -6.67
N ALA A 72 23.82 26.25 -6.25
CA ALA A 72 24.64 25.03 -6.37
C ALA A 72 24.83 24.63 -7.84
N LYS A 73 25.97 24.03 -8.14
CA LYS A 73 26.31 23.52 -9.48
C LYS A 73 26.72 22.06 -9.40
N ASP A 74 26.36 21.29 -10.42
CA ASP A 74 26.83 19.91 -10.56
C ASP A 74 28.33 19.86 -10.95
N ALA A 75 28.89 18.66 -11.02
CA ALA A 75 30.29 18.44 -11.42
C ALA A 75 30.64 18.96 -12.83
N LYS A 76 29.63 19.31 -13.66
CA LYS A 76 29.75 19.91 -15.00
C LYS A 76 29.45 21.40 -15.02
N GLY A 77 29.28 22.05 -13.85
CA GLY A 77 28.99 23.48 -13.72
C GLY A 77 27.54 23.85 -14.03
N LYS A 78 26.63 22.91 -14.24
CA LYS A 78 25.20 23.18 -14.49
C LYS A 78 24.46 23.49 -13.19
N PRO A 79 23.47 24.39 -13.21
CA PRO A 79 22.65 24.70 -12.06
C PRO A 79 21.96 23.44 -11.52
N THR A 80 21.95 23.27 -10.21
CA THR A 80 21.25 22.17 -9.51
C THR A 80 20.84 22.65 -8.13
N LEU A 81 20.05 21.86 -7.41
CA LEU A 81 19.79 22.07 -5.98
C LEU A 81 20.91 21.44 -5.16
N SER A 82 21.22 22.08 -4.01
CA SER A 82 22.10 21.43 -3.01
C SER A 82 21.48 20.13 -2.51
N PRO A 83 22.30 19.11 -2.15
CA PRO A 83 21.81 17.81 -1.73
C PRO A 83 20.82 17.87 -0.56
N GLY A 84 21.07 18.73 0.43
CA GLY A 84 20.17 18.89 1.56
C GLY A 84 18.81 19.46 1.18
N LEU A 85 18.81 20.47 0.29
CA LEU A 85 17.57 21.08 -0.19
C LEU A 85 16.78 20.14 -1.11
N LEU A 86 17.47 19.38 -1.95
CA LEU A 86 16.87 18.35 -2.78
C LEU A 86 16.21 17.25 -1.93
N GLY A 87 16.87 16.83 -0.85
CA GLY A 87 16.34 15.89 0.12
C GLY A 87 15.08 16.43 0.78
N PHE A 88 15.10 17.68 1.23
CA PHE A 88 13.94 18.31 1.87
C PHE A 88 12.76 18.48 0.90
N VAL A 89 12.99 18.93 -0.33
CA VAL A 89 11.96 19.03 -1.39
C VAL A 89 11.31 17.67 -1.66
N SER A 90 12.10 16.60 -1.67
CA SER A 90 11.58 15.24 -1.88
C SER A 90 10.76 14.75 -0.68
N SER A 91 11.22 15.04 0.55
CA SER A 91 10.64 14.51 1.79
C SER A 91 9.45 15.32 2.34
N CYS A 92 9.27 16.57 1.94
CA CYS A 92 8.18 17.42 2.44
C CYS A 92 6.79 16.86 2.13
N TYR A 93 6.65 16.02 1.09
CA TYR A 93 5.44 15.23 0.85
C TYR A 93 5.14 14.25 1.99
N GLN A 94 6.16 13.55 2.51
CA GLN A 94 5.99 12.64 3.65
C GLN A 94 5.64 13.40 4.93
N LEU A 95 6.22 14.61 5.11
CA LEU A 95 5.88 15.48 6.23
C LEU A 95 4.41 15.91 6.18
N GLY A 96 3.91 16.30 5.01
CA GLY A 96 2.50 16.58 4.79
C GLY A 96 1.61 15.37 5.13
N SER A 97 2.03 14.17 4.71
CA SER A 97 1.33 12.92 5.02
C SER A 97 1.27 12.63 6.53
N ILE A 98 2.37 12.82 7.26
CA ILE A 98 2.41 12.65 8.72
C ILE A 98 1.40 13.57 9.41
N LEU A 99 1.28 14.82 8.97
CA LEU A 99 0.30 15.76 9.49
C LEU A 99 -1.15 15.36 9.15
N GLY A 100 -1.37 14.66 8.04
CA GLY A 100 -2.68 14.16 7.61
C GLY A 100 -3.17 12.93 8.38
N VAL A 101 -2.25 12.07 8.85
CA VAL A 101 -2.60 10.79 9.51
C VAL A 101 -3.58 10.93 10.69
N PRO A 102 -3.45 11.86 11.62
CA PRO A 102 -4.40 11.99 12.73
C PRO A 102 -5.78 12.54 12.30
N VAL A 103 -5.84 13.32 11.21
CA VAL A 103 -7.07 13.99 10.76
C VAL A 103 -7.90 13.11 9.84
N ALA A 104 -7.26 12.38 8.93
CA ALA A 104 -7.94 11.60 7.90
C ALA A 104 -8.88 10.52 8.44
N PRO A 105 -8.52 9.70 9.46
CA PRO A 105 -9.44 8.73 10.05
C PRO A 105 -10.68 9.38 10.68
N TYR A 106 -10.51 10.53 11.33
CA TYR A 106 -11.61 11.28 11.93
C TYR A 106 -12.62 11.72 10.86
N VAL A 107 -12.14 12.30 9.75
CA VAL A 107 -12.99 12.72 8.63
C VAL A 107 -13.70 11.51 8.02
N ASN A 108 -12.98 10.40 7.81
CA ASN A 108 -13.52 9.16 7.25
C ASN A 108 -14.64 8.55 8.13
N GLN A 109 -14.49 8.57 9.45
CA GLN A 109 -15.49 8.06 10.39
C GLN A 109 -16.68 9.02 10.56
N ARG A 110 -16.46 10.34 10.49
CA ARG A 110 -17.50 11.35 10.71
C ARG A 110 -18.37 11.54 9.48
N PHE A 111 -17.77 11.68 8.29
CA PHE A 111 -18.46 12.09 7.06
C PHE A 111 -18.63 10.95 6.04
N GLY A 112 -17.96 9.82 6.23
CA GLY A 112 -18.01 8.67 5.33
C GLY A 112 -16.86 8.64 4.31
N ARG A 113 -16.81 7.51 3.60
CA ARG A 113 -15.69 7.21 2.70
C ARG A 113 -15.68 8.11 1.47
N ARG A 114 -16.85 8.39 0.90
CA ARG A 114 -17.01 9.23 -0.29
C ARG A 114 -16.56 10.67 -0.05
N TRP A 115 -16.98 11.26 1.06
CA TRP A 115 -16.58 12.61 1.44
C TRP A 115 -15.11 12.73 1.81
N ALA A 116 -14.54 11.68 2.40
CA ALA A 116 -13.11 11.65 2.68
C ALA A 116 -12.28 11.61 1.39
N ILE A 117 -12.64 10.78 0.40
CA ILE A 117 -12.00 10.77 -0.93
C ILE A 117 -12.18 12.13 -1.60
N MET A 118 -13.38 12.69 -1.59
CA MET A 118 -13.68 13.99 -2.21
C MET A 118 -12.81 15.11 -1.62
N SER A 119 -12.75 15.23 -0.29
CA SER A 119 -11.95 16.25 0.38
C SER A 119 -10.46 16.11 0.11
N GLY A 120 -9.93 14.88 0.19
CA GLY A 120 -8.53 14.59 -0.14
C GLY A 120 -8.19 14.91 -1.60
N SER A 121 -9.06 14.53 -2.54
CA SER A 121 -8.88 14.81 -3.97
C SER A 121 -8.90 16.32 -4.29
N VAL A 122 -9.78 17.08 -3.66
CA VAL A 122 -9.80 18.55 -3.81
C VAL A 122 -8.52 19.18 -3.27
N ILE A 123 -8.04 18.74 -2.11
CA ILE A 123 -6.76 19.20 -1.54
C ILE A 123 -5.61 18.89 -2.49
N MET A 124 -5.57 17.69 -3.09
CA MET A 124 -4.54 17.30 -4.04
C MET A 124 -4.59 18.12 -5.35
N ILE A 125 -5.79 18.43 -5.87
CA ILE A 125 -5.94 19.30 -7.04
C ILE A 125 -5.38 20.69 -6.74
N ILE A 126 -5.73 21.26 -5.60
CA ILE A 126 -5.18 22.56 -5.16
C ILE A 126 -3.64 22.48 -5.06
N GLY A 127 -3.11 21.44 -4.44
CA GLY A 127 -1.66 21.22 -4.33
C GLY A 127 -0.98 21.13 -5.71
N ALA A 128 -1.56 20.39 -6.66
CA ALA A 128 -1.04 20.24 -8.00
C ALA A 128 -1.04 21.57 -8.81
N ILE A 129 -2.09 22.37 -8.65
CA ILE A 129 -2.18 23.71 -9.26
C ILE A 129 -1.09 24.62 -8.68
N ILE A 130 -0.94 24.67 -7.35
CA ILE A 130 0.10 25.46 -6.69
C ILE A 130 1.49 25.00 -7.16
N GLN A 131 1.71 23.68 -7.30
CA GLN A 131 2.98 23.13 -7.77
C GLN A 131 3.28 23.53 -9.21
N GLY A 132 2.32 23.40 -10.13
CA GLY A 132 2.48 23.73 -11.54
C GLY A 132 2.72 25.23 -11.80
N PHE A 133 2.18 26.10 -10.95
CA PHE A 133 2.36 27.55 -11.03
C PHE A 133 3.33 28.10 -9.99
N ALA A 134 4.15 27.27 -9.37
CA ALA A 134 5.13 27.71 -8.39
C ALA A 134 6.10 28.75 -8.98
N GLN A 135 6.27 29.87 -8.26
CA GLN A 135 7.15 30.97 -8.65
C GLN A 135 8.49 30.92 -7.88
N ASN A 136 8.51 30.25 -6.75
CA ASN A 136 9.70 30.08 -5.92
C ASN A 136 9.71 28.71 -5.25
N LEU A 137 10.86 28.32 -4.71
CA LEU A 137 11.05 27.02 -4.08
C LEU A 137 10.17 26.83 -2.84
N GLY A 138 9.91 27.88 -2.06
CA GLY A 138 9.03 27.81 -0.88
C GLY A 138 7.60 27.44 -1.26
N MET A 139 7.07 28.03 -2.33
CA MET A 139 5.74 27.67 -2.88
C MET A 139 5.71 26.23 -3.39
N TYR A 140 6.79 25.77 -4.02
CA TYR A 140 6.93 24.38 -4.48
C TYR A 140 6.92 23.40 -3.29
N ILE A 141 7.70 23.68 -2.24
CA ILE A 141 7.74 22.87 -1.00
C ILE A 141 6.36 22.82 -0.34
N PHE A 142 5.70 23.98 -0.20
CA PHE A 142 4.37 24.06 0.40
C PHE A 142 3.35 23.22 -0.40
N SER A 143 3.38 23.28 -1.73
CA SER A 143 2.50 22.46 -2.58
C SER A 143 2.71 20.97 -2.37
N ARG A 144 3.96 20.52 -2.20
CA ARG A 144 4.30 19.12 -1.88
C ARG A 144 3.71 18.69 -0.53
N MET A 145 3.75 19.56 0.49
CA MET A 145 3.13 19.27 1.79
C MET A 145 1.61 19.16 1.67
N VAL A 146 0.97 20.05 0.89
CA VAL A 146 -0.48 20.00 0.62
C VAL A 146 -0.87 18.70 -0.09
N LEU A 147 -0.12 18.28 -1.10
CA LEU A 147 -0.32 17.00 -1.80
C LEU A 147 -0.19 15.82 -0.83
N GLY A 148 0.86 15.79 -0.02
CA GLY A 148 1.08 14.76 0.99
C GLY A 148 -0.02 14.71 2.05
N PHE A 149 -0.54 15.85 2.46
CA PHE A 149 -1.67 15.93 3.38
C PHE A 149 -2.95 15.34 2.75
N GLY A 150 -3.28 15.70 1.51
CA GLY A 150 -4.48 15.25 0.82
C GLY A 150 -4.50 13.76 0.52
N ILE A 151 -3.37 13.16 0.13
CA ILE A 151 -3.32 11.76 -0.30
C ILE A 151 -3.71 10.78 0.82
N VAL A 152 -3.43 11.10 2.08
CA VAL A 152 -3.74 10.22 3.23
C VAL A 152 -5.25 10.03 3.39
N PHE A 153 -6.05 11.06 3.15
CA PHE A 153 -7.51 10.96 3.16
C PHE A 153 -7.99 9.97 2.11
N CYS A 154 -7.43 10.06 0.91
CA CYS A 154 -7.80 9.21 -0.21
C CYS A 154 -7.35 7.75 0.01
N ILE A 155 -6.12 7.51 0.50
CA ILE A 155 -5.61 6.15 0.74
C ILE A 155 -6.46 5.43 1.79
N ILE A 156 -6.72 6.07 2.94
CA ILE A 156 -7.51 5.45 4.02
C ILE A 156 -8.94 5.18 3.58
N ALA A 157 -9.59 6.15 2.92
CA ALA A 157 -10.97 6.00 2.50
C ALA A 157 -11.12 5.08 1.29
N GLY A 158 -10.20 5.15 0.31
CA GLY A 158 -10.25 4.34 -0.91
C GLY A 158 -10.00 2.86 -0.66
N SER A 159 -8.99 2.53 0.15
CA SER A 159 -8.72 1.14 0.53
C SER A 159 -9.88 0.52 1.32
N ALA A 160 -10.47 1.28 2.26
CA ALA A 160 -11.64 0.84 3.00
C ALA A 160 -12.84 0.64 2.07
N LEU A 161 -13.14 1.60 1.20
CA LEU A 161 -14.29 1.55 0.30
C LEU A 161 -14.23 0.35 -0.65
N ILE A 162 -13.05 0.02 -1.21
CA ILE A 162 -12.86 -1.19 -2.02
C ILE A 162 -13.16 -2.45 -1.20
N GLY A 163 -12.59 -2.56 -0.01
CA GLY A 163 -12.80 -3.73 0.85
C GLY A 163 -14.24 -3.91 1.31
N GLU A 164 -15.00 -2.81 1.43
CA GLU A 164 -16.37 -2.78 1.94
C GLU A 164 -17.44 -2.91 0.85
N LEU A 165 -17.15 -2.49 -0.40
CA LEU A 165 -18.07 -2.59 -1.55
C LEU A 165 -17.80 -3.80 -2.45
N ALA A 166 -16.61 -4.39 -2.37
CA ALA A 166 -16.29 -5.53 -3.20
C ALA A 166 -17.09 -6.77 -2.77
N HIS A 167 -17.69 -7.45 -3.74
CA HIS A 167 -18.34 -8.73 -3.51
C HIS A 167 -17.34 -9.71 -2.86
N PRO A 168 -17.74 -10.49 -1.85
CA PRO A 168 -16.83 -11.35 -1.09
C PRO A 168 -15.91 -12.23 -1.93
N LYS A 169 -16.40 -12.70 -3.07
CA LYS A 169 -15.67 -13.56 -4.03
C LYS A 169 -14.48 -12.84 -4.68
N GLU A 170 -14.61 -11.57 -5.04
CA GLU A 170 -13.61 -10.79 -5.75
C GLU A 170 -12.83 -9.83 -4.84
N ARG A 171 -13.19 -9.72 -3.57
CA ARG A 171 -12.61 -8.75 -2.62
C ARG A 171 -11.09 -8.83 -2.56
N ALA A 172 -10.54 -10.05 -2.44
CA ALA A 172 -9.08 -10.25 -2.37
C ALA A 172 -8.37 -9.81 -3.67
N LEU A 173 -8.99 -10.05 -4.83
CA LEU A 173 -8.44 -9.63 -6.11
C LEU A 173 -8.45 -8.10 -6.24
N LEU A 174 -9.57 -7.45 -5.92
CA LEU A 174 -9.71 -6.00 -6.04
C LEU A 174 -8.79 -5.23 -5.09
N THR A 175 -8.61 -5.72 -3.85
CA THR A 175 -7.67 -5.13 -2.90
C THR A 175 -6.21 -5.31 -3.33
N SER A 176 -5.86 -6.42 -3.98
CA SER A 176 -4.53 -6.61 -4.56
C SER A 176 -4.30 -5.71 -5.77
N LEU A 177 -5.31 -5.52 -6.62
CA LEU A 177 -5.24 -4.59 -7.76
C LEU A 177 -5.14 -3.12 -7.32
N PHE A 178 -5.67 -2.75 -6.17
CA PHE A 178 -5.51 -1.42 -5.60
C PHE A 178 -4.03 -1.07 -5.46
N ASN A 179 -3.23 -1.90 -4.79
CA ASN A 179 -1.79 -1.69 -4.64
C ASN A 179 -1.05 -1.73 -6.00
N ALA A 180 -1.44 -2.63 -6.91
CA ALA A 180 -0.82 -2.72 -8.22
C ALA A 180 -1.08 -1.47 -9.10
N SER A 181 -2.15 -0.73 -8.85
CA SER A 181 -2.47 0.50 -9.60
C SER A 181 -1.46 1.63 -9.38
N TYR A 182 -0.67 1.59 -8.29
CA TYR A 182 0.48 2.46 -8.07
C TYR A 182 1.46 2.47 -9.27
N PHE A 183 1.76 1.29 -9.83
CA PHE A 183 2.67 1.19 -10.98
C PHE A 183 2.08 1.76 -12.26
N ILE A 184 0.76 1.78 -12.43
CA ILE A 184 0.11 2.46 -13.56
C ILE A 184 0.39 3.97 -13.48
N GLY A 185 0.30 4.55 -12.28
CA GLY A 185 0.67 5.94 -12.03
C GLY A 185 2.14 6.22 -12.36
N GLN A 186 3.04 5.33 -11.97
CA GLN A 186 4.48 5.44 -12.30
C GLN A 186 4.72 5.43 -13.81
N ILE A 187 4.11 4.51 -14.55
CA ILE A 187 4.23 4.43 -16.02
C ILE A 187 3.71 5.71 -16.67
N THR A 188 2.55 6.19 -16.22
CA THR A 188 1.92 7.41 -16.74
C THR A 188 2.82 8.63 -16.52
N ALA A 189 3.37 8.80 -15.31
CA ALA A 189 4.29 9.89 -14.99
C ALA A 189 5.58 9.81 -15.81
N ALA A 190 6.16 8.61 -15.96
CA ALA A 190 7.37 8.39 -16.75
C ALA A 190 7.13 8.67 -18.24
N ALA A 191 5.98 8.27 -18.78
CA ALA A 191 5.62 8.54 -20.18
C ALA A 191 5.41 10.04 -20.45
N ILE A 192 4.70 10.74 -19.56
CA ILE A 192 4.51 12.19 -19.65
C ILE A 192 5.85 12.91 -19.54
N SER A 193 6.70 12.51 -18.59
CA SER A 193 8.04 13.08 -18.42
C SER A 193 8.93 12.84 -19.65
N LEU A 194 8.80 11.69 -20.32
CA LEU A 194 9.48 11.42 -21.58
C LEU A 194 8.98 12.36 -22.69
N ALA A 195 7.67 12.51 -22.84
CA ALA A 195 7.05 13.38 -23.84
C ALA A 195 7.42 14.87 -23.65
N THR A 196 7.58 15.31 -22.39
CA THR A 196 7.92 16.70 -22.06
C THR A 196 9.43 16.95 -21.93
N SER A 197 10.27 15.91 -22.05
CA SER A 197 11.72 15.98 -21.83
C SER A 197 12.48 16.88 -22.81
N GLU A 198 11.92 17.11 -24.00
CA GLU A 198 12.51 17.95 -25.06
C GLU A 198 12.05 19.40 -24.99
N ILE A 199 11.08 19.73 -24.12
CA ILE A 199 10.58 21.10 -23.96
C ILE A 199 11.62 21.90 -23.16
N ALA A 200 12.24 22.90 -23.85
CA ALA A 200 13.34 23.67 -23.31
C ALA A 200 12.93 24.79 -22.33
N ASN A 201 11.66 25.13 -22.26
CA ASN A 201 11.11 26.16 -21.37
C ASN A 201 10.49 25.59 -20.08
N ASP A 202 10.00 26.46 -19.21
CA ASP A 202 9.41 26.07 -17.91
C ASP A 202 8.19 25.14 -18.04
N TRP A 203 7.54 25.08 -19.18
CA TRP A 203 6.42 24.17 -19.43
C TRP A 203 6.85 22.70 -19.40
N GLY A 204 8.13 22.40 -19.64
CA GLY A 204 8.67 21.05 -19.54
C GLY A 204 8.51 20.42 -18.17
N TRP A 205 8.48 21.19 -17.08
CA TRP A 205 8.23 20.70 -15.73
C TRP A 205 6.83 21.05 -15.20
N ARG A 206 6.23 22.16 -15.71
CA ARG A 206 4.88 22.58 -15.29
C ARG A 206 3.80 21.63 -15.78
N ILE A 207 3.88 21.16 -17.04
CA ILE A 207 2.91 20.21 -17.61
C ILE A 207 2.82 18.92 -16.79
N PRO A 208 3.90 18.17 -16.51
CA PRO A 208 3.82 16.98 -15.67
C PRO A 208 3.29 17.29 -14.27
N SER A 209 3.68 18.44 -13.68
CA SER A 209 3.20 18.86 -12.35
C SER A 209 1.69 19.17 -12.31
N LEU A 210 1.12 19.69 -13.38
CA LEU A 210 -0.33 19.94 -13.49
C LEU A 210 -1.09 18.65 -13.80
N LEU A 211 -0.55 17.79 -14.66
CA LEU A 211 -1.20 16.53 -15.05
C LEU A 211 -1.32 15.53 -13.90
N GLN A 212 -0.54 15.68 -12.84
CA GLN A 212 -0.76 14.86 -11.62
C GLN A 212 -2.13 15.09 -10.96
N ALA A 213 -2.83 16.18 -11.31
CA ALA A 213 -4.21 16.42 -10.86
C ALA A 213 -5.24 15.52 -11.58
N CYS A 214 -4.92 14.94 -12.75
CA CYS A 214 -5.88 14.20 -13.56
C CYS A 214 -6.55 13.03 -12.82
N PRO A 215 -5.84 12.14 -12.11
CA PRO A 215 -6.50 11.09 -11.35
C PRO A 215 -7.43 11.65 -10.26
N SER A 216 -7.03 12.74 -9.58
CA SER A 216 -7.85 13.39 -8.56
C SER A 216 -9.09 14.06 -9.15
N LEU A 217 -9.01 14.63 -10.36
CA LEU A 217 -10.18 15.16 -11.08
C LEU A 217 -11.18 14.04 -11.41
N LEU A 218 -10.70 12.87 -11.84
CA LEU A 218 -11.57 11.71 -12.07
C LEU A 218 -12.23 11.25 -10.77
N GLN A 219 -11.50 11.26 -9.66
CA GLN A 219 -12.06 10.93 -8.34
C GLN A 219 -13.20 11.88 -7.97
N VAL A 220 -12.98 13.17 -8.08
CA VAL A 220 -14.01 14.21 -7.79
C VAL A 220 -15.24 14.02 -8.68
N ALA A 221 -15.06 13.73 -9.97
CA ALA A 221 -16.15 13.57 -10.92
C ALA A 221 -17.01 12.32 -10.66
N PHE A 222 -16.37 11.21 -10.25
CA PHE A 222 -17.04 9.91 -10.21
C PHE A 222 -17.34 9.39 -8.80
N VAL A 223 -16.76 9.96 -7.73
CA VAL A 223 -16.91 9.42 -6.36
C VAL A 223 -18.35 9.33 -5.89
N PHE A 224 -19.22 10.28 -6.28
CA PHE A 224 -20.62 10.27 -5.88
C PHE A 224 -21.51 9.33 -6.71
N LEU A 225 -20.99 8.73 -7.78
CA LEU A 225 -21.64 7.64 -8.50
C LEU A 225 -21.46 6.29 -7.81
N LEU A 226 -20.49 6.17 -6.91
CA LEU A 226 -20.35 5.03 -6.01
C LEU A 226 -21.38 5.12 -4.87
N PRO A 227 -21.91 3.99 -4.40
CA PRO A 227 -22.65 3.95 -3.14
C PRO A 227 -21.72 4.22 -1.96
N GLU A 228 -22.30 4.64 -0.83
CA GLU A 228 -21.53 4.70 0.42
C GLU A 228 -21.35 3.28 0.98
N SER A 229 -20.34 3.10 1.80
CA SER A 229 -20.04 1.81 2.41
C SER A 229 -21.18 1.27 3.26
N PRO A 230 -21.65 0.01 3.05
CA PRO A 230 -22.63 -0.63 3.92
C PRO A 230 -22.20 -0.66 5.39
N ARG A 231 -20.92 -0.92 5.68
CA ARG A 231 -20.38 -0.90 7.05
C ARG A 231 -20.47 0.48 7.69
N TYR A 232 -20.16 1.54 6.93
CA TYR A 232 -20.32 2.90 7.42
C TYR A 232 -21.79 3.24 7.70
N LEU A 233 -22.70 2.85 6.81
CA LEU A 233 -24.14 3.09 6.99
C LEU A 233 -24.68 2.40 8.25
N VAL A 234 -24.32 1.12 8.47
CA VAL A 234 -24.67 0.39 9.70
C VAL A 234 -24.08 1.07 10.94
N SER A 235 -22.82 1.54 10.89
CA SER A 235 -22.21 2.26 12.01
C SER A 235 -22.88 3.61 12.34
N LYS A 236 -23.81 4.07 11.50
CA LYS A 236 -24.61 5.29 11.65
C LYS A 236 -26.10 4.99 11.82
N ASP A 237 -26.47 3.75 12.17
CA ASP A 237 -27.85 3.28 12.36
C ASP A 237 -28.73 3.45 11.10
N ARG A 238 -28.11 3.39 9.89
CA ARG A 238 -28.78 3.48 8.59
C ARG A 238 -28.86 2.12 7.92
N ASP A 239 -29.43 1.16 8.60
CA ASP A 239 -29.47 -0.25 8.22
C ASP A 239 -30.21 -0.51 6.91
N ASP A 240 -31.33 0.16 6.69
CA ASP A 240 -32.15 -0.01 5.49
C ASP A 240 -31.40 0.43 4.21
N GLU A 241 -30.62 1.49 4.31
CA GLU A 241 -29.82 1.95 3.19
C GLU A 241 -28.63 1.00 2.93
N ALA A 242 -28.00 0.47 3.99
CA ALA A 242 -26.96 -0.53 3.87
C ALA A 242 -27.48 -1.79 3.17
N PHE A 243 -28.64 -2.27 3.59
CA PHE A 243 -29.29 -3.42 2.99
C PHE A 243 -29.64 -3.17 1.51
N ALA A 244 -30.19 -2.00 1.17
CA ALA A 244 -30.50 -1.61 -0.20
C ALA A 244 -29.26 -1.60 -1.11
N VAL A 245 -28.09 -1.16 -0.60
CA VAL A 245 -26.82 -1.20 -1.33
C VAL A 245 -26.42 -2.65 -1.60
N LEU A 246 -26.45 -3.53 -0.61
CA LEU A 246 -26.10 -4.94 -0.78
C LEU A 246 -27.04 -5.66 -1.76
N VAL A 247 -28.35 -5.47 -1.63
CA VAL A 247 -29.36 -6.02 -2.56
C VAL A 247 -29.08 -5.59 -3.99
N LYS A 248 -28.85 -4.30 -4.21
CA LYS A 248 -28.64 -3.74 -5.55
C LYS A 248 -27.39 -4.28 -6.23
N TYR A 249 -26.27 -4.38 -5.50
CA TYR A 249 -24.96 -4.65 -6.10
C TYR A 249 -24.50 -6.09 -5.94
N HIS A 250 -24.86 -6.81 -4.86
CA HIS A 250 -24.43 -8.18 -4.62
C HIS A 250 -25.45 -9.21 -5.11
N ALA A 251 -26.74 -8.87 -5.09
CA ALA A 251 -27.83 -9.75 -5.52
C ALA A 251 -28.63 -9.24 -6.72
N GLU A 252 -28.15 -8.21 -7.44
CA GLU A 252 -28.81 -7.64 -8.64
C GLU A 252 -30.28 -7.24 -8.44
N GLY A 253 -30.67 -6.89 -7.21
CA GLY A 253 -32.02 -6.45 -6.84
C GLY A 253 -32.88 -7.50 -6.13
N ASP A 254 -32.37 -8.71 -5.90
CA ASP A 254 -33.07 -9.74 -5.15
C ASP A 254 -32.94 -9.49 -3.62
N ALA A 255 -34.00 -9.00 -3.00
CA ALA A 255 -34.07 -8.72 -1.56
C ALA A 255 -34.18 -9.99 -0.71
N ASP A 256 -34.57 -11.13 -1.29
CA ASP A 256 -34.69 -12.40 -0.59
C ASP A 256 -33.42 -13.24 -0.58
N SER A 257 -32.38 -12.76 -1.28
CA SER A 257 -31.08 -13.41 -1.35
C SER A 257 -30.52 -13.75 0.04
N LEU A 258 -30.29 -15.02 0.29
CA LEU A 258 -29.68 -15.51 1.55
C LEU A 258 -28.25 -14.96 1.72
N LEU A 259 -27.52 -14.77 0.62
CA LEU A 259 -26.17 -14.18 0.63
C LEU A 259 -26.19 -12.77 1.24
N VAL A 260 -27.12 -11.91 0.81
CA VAL A 260 -27.23 -10.52 1.30
C VAL A 260 -27.67 -10.49 2.76
N LYS A 261 -28.61 -11.35 3.14
CA LYS A 261 -29.06 -11.47 4.55
C LYS A 261 -27.93 -11.93 5.46
N ALA A 262 -27.14 -12.92 5.04
CA ALA A 262 -25.97 -13.38 5.79
C ALA A 262 -24.87 -12.32 5.87
N GLU A 263 -24.58 -11.63 4.77
CA GLU A 263 -23.59 -10.55 4.74
C GLU A 263 -23.99 -9.37 5.63
N MET A 264 -25.27 -8.99 5.64
CA MET A 264 -25.80 -7.94 6.52
C MET A 264 -25.72 -8.34 8.00
N ALA A 265 -26.04 -9.59 8.34
CA ALA A 265 -25.92 -10.11 9.71
C ALA A 265 -24.47 -10.09 10.18
N GLN A 266 -23.54 -10.52 9.32
CA GLN A 266 -22.10 -10.48 9.60
C GLN A 266 -21.59 -9.05 9.82
N ILE A 267 -22.01 -8.08 8.98
CA ILE A 267 -21.64 -6.68 9.13
C ILE A 267 -22.14 -6.14 10.48
N LYS A 268 -23.39 -6.40 10.85
CA LYS A 268 -23.96 -5.95 12.12
C LYS A 268 -23.22 -6.54 13.33
N SER A 269 -23.01 -7.84 13.34
CA SER A 269 -22.29 -8.50 14.44
C SER A 269 -20.86 -7.97 14.58
N THR A 270 -20.16 -7.80 13.46
CA THR A 270 -18.79 -7.26 13.45
C THR A 270 -18.75 -5.83 14.00
N ILE A 271 -19.67 -4.96 13.58
CA ILE A 271 -19.72 -3.57 14.05
C ILE A 271 -20.07 -3.49 15.54
N MET A 272 -20.96 -4.33 16.04
CA MET A 272 -21.25 -4.40 17.48
C MET A 272 -19.99 -4.75 18.29
N ILE A 273 -19.25 -5.78 17.86
CA ILE A 273 -17.98 -6.18 18.48
C ILE A 273 -16.95 -5.03 18.40
N GLU A 274 -16.84 -4.37 17.25
CA GLU A 274 -15.92 -3.22 17.07
C GLU A 274 -16.29 -2.05 17.99
N LEU A 275 -17.57 -1.74 18.17
CA LEU A 275 -18.04 -0.67 19.05
C LEU A 275 -17.77 -1.00 20.53
N GLU A 276 -17.96 -2.24 20.95
CA GLU A 276 -17.58 -2.68 22.31
C GLU A 276 -16.06 -2.57 22.54
N HIS A 277 -15.25 -2.99 21.57
CA HIS A 277 -13.80 -2.88 21.63
C HIS A 277 -13.26 -1.47 21.35
N SER A 278 -14.04 -0.55 20.79
CA SER A 278 -13.61 0.85 20.57
C SER A 278 -13.33 1.60 21.87
N LYS A 279 -13.82 1.09 23.00
CA LYS A 279 -13.50 1.56 24.36
C LYS A 279 -12.07 1.21 24.78
N SER A 280 -11.36 0.32 24.06
CA SER A 280 -9.97 -0.03 24.34
C SER A 280 -9.03 1.16 24.05
N SER A 281 -8.00 1.32 24.89
CA SER A 281 -7.03 2.40 24.79
C SER A 281 -5.89 2.08 23.81
N TRP A 282 -5.18 3.11 23.31
CA TRP A 282 -3.88 2.94 22.66
C TRP A 282 -2.85 2.28 23.59
N LEU A 283 -3.04 2.42 24.91
CA LEU A 283 -2.18 1.78 25.92
C LEU A 283 -2.27 0.25 25.88
N ASP A 284 -3.39 -0.30 25.42
CA ASP A 284 -3.55 -1.76 25.27
C ASP A 284 -2.57 -2.35 24.24
N MET A 285 -2.11 -1.55 23.27
CA MET A 285 -1.10 -1.95 22.31
C MET A 285 0.27 -2.25 22.93
N ILE A 286 0.53 -1.74 24.12
CA ILE A 286 1.78 -1.95 24.87
C ILE A 286 1.58 -2.67 26.20
N ALA A 287 0.34 -3.05 26.54
CA ALA A 287 -0.01 -3.64 27.83
C ALA A 287 0.64 -5.02 28.03
N THR A 288 0.54 -5.91 27.06
CA THR A 288 1.09 -7.27 27.15
C THR A 288 2.41 -7.43 26.40
N ALA A 289 3.22 -8.42 26.81
CA ALA A 289 4.49 -8.73 26.13
C ALA A 289 4.25 -9.16 24.68
N GLY A 290 3.18 -9.90 24.40
CA GLY A 290 2.78 -10.31 23.05
C GLY A 290 2.43 -9.11 22.17
N MET A 291 1.65 -8.15 22.69
CA MET A 291 1.28 -6.95 21.95
C MET A 291 2.49 -6.05 21.70
N ARG A 292 3.37 -5.85 22.68
CA ARG A 292 4.63 -5.10 22.48
C ARG A 292 5.47 -5.68 21.34
N ARG A 293 5.57 -7.03 21.28
CA ARG A 293 6.30 -7.70 20.21
C ARG A 293 5.65 -7.49 18.83
N ARG A 294 4.32 -7.53 18.75
CA ARG A 294 3.56 -7.24 17.51
C ARG A 294 3.77 -5.80 17.05
N VAL A 295 3.66 -4.85 17.97
CA VAL A 295 3.91 -3.41 17.71
C VAL A 295 5.34 -3.20 17.21
N PHE A 296 6.31 -3.84 17.84
CA PHE A 296 7.72 -3.75 17.45
C PHE A 296 7.95 -4.29 16.03
N ILE A 297 7.40 -5.45 15.70
CA ILE A 297 7.48 -6.04 14.35
C ILE A 297 6.80 -5.11 13.33
N SER A 298 5.61 -4.59 13.64
CA SER A 298 4.87 -3.68 12.76
C SER A 298 5.62 -2.37 12.49
N GLY A 299 6.21 -1.76 13.53
CA GLY A 299 7.01 -0.55 13.38
C GLY A 299 8.24 -0.76 12.49
N PHE A 300 8.99 -1.85 12.71
CA PHE A 300 10.14 -2.19 11.87
C PHE A 300 9.73 -2.57 10.45
N LEU A 301 8.60 -3.26 10.25
CA LEU A 301 8.07 -3.53 8.93
C LEU A 301 7.83 -2.22 8.16
N GLY A 302 7.21 -1.21 8.80
CA GLY A 302 7.05 0.12 8.21
C GLY A 302 8.37 0.79 7.83
N LEU A 303 9.39 0.71 8.70
CA LEU A 303 10.74 1.22 8.38
C LEU A 303 11.36 0.48 7.19
N PHE A 304 11.27 -0.84 7.18
CA PHE A 304 11.86 -1.67 6.12
C PHE A 304 11.23 -1.38 4.75
N THR A 305 9.92 -1.16 4.65
CA THR A 305 9.27 -0.80 3.37
C THR A 305 9.86 0.45 2.73
N GLN A 306 10.42 1.38 3.51
CA GLN A 306 10.98 2.64 3.02
C GLN A 306 12.50 2.67 2.98
N MET A 307 13.17 1.94 3.88
CA MET A 307 14.62 2.03 4.05
C MET A 307 15.40 0.89 3.40
N SER A 308 14.75 -0.08 2.76
CA SER A 308 15.41 -1.20 2.07
C SER A 308 15.99 -0.84 0.70
N GLY A 309 16.17 0.46 0.41
CA GLY A 309 16.73 0.95 -0.85
C GLY A 309 15.71 1.42 -1.88
N ASN A 310 14.42 1.11 -1.71
CA ASN A 310 13.36 1.55 -2.61
C ASN A 310 13.35 3.08 -2.80
N THR A 311 13.42 3.83 -1.71
CA THR A 311 13.44 5.28 -1.72
C THR A 311 14.67 5.85 -2.44
N LEU A 312 15.86 5.24 -2.24
CA LEU A 312 17.08 5.64 -2.94
C LEU A 312 16.95 5.44 -4.45
N LEU A 313 16.52 4.26 -4.87
CA LEU A 313 16.42 3.89 -6.27
C LEU A 313 15.30 4.61 -7.02
N SER A 314 14.19 4.97 -6.34
CA SER A 314 13.04 5.63 -6.97
C SER A 314 13.16 7.15 -7.02
N TYR A 315 13.64 7.80 -5.96
CA TYR A 315 13.65 9.27 -5.87
C TYR A 315 14.94 9.92 -6.38
N TYR A 316 16.07 9.18 -6.40
CA TYR A 316 17.38 9.73 -6.78
C TYR A 316 17.96 9.08 -8.03
N GLN A 317 17.09 8.64 -8.93
CA GLN A 317 17.43 8.02 -10.21
C GLN A 317 18.39 8.89 -11.05
N ASN A 318 18.25 10.22 -10.99
CA ASN A 318 19.13 11.11 -11.74
C ASN A 318 20.60 10.97 -11.35
N LEU A 319 20.88 10.97 -10.04
CA LEU A 319 22.23 10.77 -9.53
C LEU A 319 22.79 9.41 -9.94
N LEU A 320 21.97 8.36 -9.82
CA LEU A 320 22.34 6.99 -10.16
C LEU A 320 22.67 6.84 -11.64
N TYR A 321 21.83 7.39 -12.54
CA TYR A 321 22.06 7.32 -13.99
C TYR A 321 23.30 8.11 -14.40
N ILE A 322 23.57 9.25 -13.76
CA ILE A 322 24.82 10.01 -13.98
C ILE A 322 26.04 9.18 -13.55
N MET A 323 25.97 8.51 -12.40
CA MET A 323 27.06 7.60 -11.93
C MET A 323 27.28 6.43 -12.88
N MET A 324 26.21 5.88 -13.49
CA MET A 324 26.28 4.82 -14.51
C MET A 324 26.77 5.33 -15.89
N GLY A 325 26.96 6.65 -16.06
CA GLY A 325 27.43 7.25 -17.32
C GLY A 325 26.34 7.76 -18.26
N TYR A 326 25.06 7.66 -17.90
CA TYR A 326 23.96 8.20 -18.70
C TYR A 326 23.74 9.68 -18.38
N THR A 327 24.10 10.56 -19.35
CA THR A 327 24.02 12.02 -19.16
C THR A 327 22.89 12.69 -19.93
N SER A 328 22.40 12.05 -21.00
CA SER A 328 21.28 12.56 -21.81
C SER A 328 19.96 12.45 -21.07
N THR A 329 19.19 13.53 -21.02
CA THR A 329 17.84 13.56 -20.44
C THR A 329 16.93 12.52 -21.09
N TYR A 330 16.95 12.44 -22.43
CA TYR A 330 16.17 11.48 -23.20
C TYR A 330 16.52 10.02 -22.86
N ALA A 331 17.81 9.69 -22.71
CA ALA A 331 18.21 8.34 -22.29
C ALA A 331 17.72 7.99 -20.88
N LYS A 332 17.84 8.92 -19.93
CA LYS A 332 17.39 8.73 -18.53
C LYS A 332 15.88 8.51 -18.46
N THR A 333 15.09 9.31 -19.17
CA THR A 333 13.62 9.16 -19.15
C THR A 333 13.16 7.87 -19.82
N ARG A 334 13.82 7.39 -20.87
CA ARG A 334 13.55 6.06 -21.46
C ARG A 334 13.87 4.92 -20.51
N ILE A 335 15.02 4.96 -19.83
CA ILE A 335 15.39 3.95 -18.84
C ILE A 335 14.38 3.93 -17.71
N ASN A 336 13.94 5.10 -17.23
CA ASN A 336 12.93 5.21 -16.19
C ASN A 336 11.57 4.62 -16.61
N LEU A 337 11.12 4.91 -17.83
CA LEU A 337 9.87 4.33 -18.36
C LEU A 337 9.98 2.81 -18.46
N ALA A 338 11.10 2.29 -18.98
CA ALA A 338 11.32 0.85 -19.05
C ALA A 338 11.32 0.20 -17.65
N ASN A 339 11.95 0.84 -16.66
CA ASN A 339 11.94 0.37 -15.27
C ASN A 339 10.53 0.37 -14.66
N ALA A 340 9.71 1.38 -14.91
CA ALA A 340 8.33 1.43 -14.44
C ALA A 340 7.48 0.28 -15.03
N CYS A 341 7.61 0.00 -16.34
CA CYS A 341 6.94 -1.13 -16.98
C CYS A 341 7.41 -2.47 -16.41
N TRP A 342 8.71 -2.62 -16.18
CA TRP A 342 9.30 -3.81 -15.58
C TRP A 342 8.81 -4.04 -14.14
N SER A 343 8.77 -2.98 -13.35
CA SER A 343 8.27 -3.02 -11.97
C SER A 343 6.80 -3.43 -11.92
N PHE A 344 5.97 -2.94 -12.83
CA PHE A 344 4.57 -3.35 -12.94
C PHE A 344 4.43 -4.83 -13.29
N ALA A 345 5.15 -5.31 -14.30
CA ALA A 345 5.12 -6.71 -14.70
C ALA A 345 5.53 -7.63 -13.54
N THR A 346 6.61 -7.28 -12.84
CA THR A 346 7.11 -8.07 -11.69
C THR A 346 6.16 -8.02 -10.49
N ALA A 347 5.46 -6.91 -10.25
CA ALA A 347 4.45 -6.80 -9.19
C ALA A 347 3.24 -7.70 -9.46
N LEU A 348 2.77 -7.79 -10.71
CA LEU A 348 1.69 -8.71 -11.09
C LEU A 348 2.10 -10.17 -10.90
N ILE A 349 3.31 -10.53 -11.30
CA ILE A 349 3.87 -11.88 -11.08
C ILE A 349 3.97 -12.18 -9.58
N ALA A 350 4.50 -11.24 -8.79
CA ALA A 350 4.64 -11.39 -7.35
C ALA A 350 3.29 -11.59 -6.66
N ALA A 351 2.26 -10.82 -7.01
CA ALA A 351 0.91 -10.95 -6.48
C ALA A 351 0.29 -12.35 -6.74
N TYR A 352 0.60 -12.94 -7.90
CA TYR A 352 0.15 -14.30 -8.25
C TYR A 352 0.93 -15.39 -7.48
N VAL A 353 2.22 -15.19 -7.29
CA VAL A 353 3.12 -16.18 -6.67
C VAL A 353 2.99 -16.20 -5.14
N VAL A 354 2.84 -15.03 -4.54
CA VAL A 354 2.85 -14.82 -3.08
C VAL A 354 1.80 -15.66 -2.33
N SER A 355 0.64 -15.88 -2.92
CA SER A 355 -0.44 -16.69 -2.31
C SER A 355 -0.08 -18.16 -2.10
N ARG A 356 0.98 -18.66 -2.77
CA ARG A 356 1.37 -20.09 -2.79
C ARG A 356 2.48 -20.45 -1.80
N PHE A 357 3.16 -19.47 -1.22
CA PHE A 357 4.34 -19.69 -0.40
C PHE A 357 4.16 -19.19 1.03
N ARG A 358 5.00 -19.72 1.95
CA ARG A 358 5.05 -19.33 3.35
C ARG A 358 5.51 -17.87 3.49
N ARG A 359 4.86 -17.08 4.35
CA ARG A 359 5.09 -15.65 4.50
C ARG A 359 6.53 -15.32 4.91
N ARG A 360 7.04 -15.97 5.97
CA ARG A 360 8.40 -15.75 6.47
C ARG A 360 9.46 -16.08 5.42
N VAL A 361 9.27 -17.16 4.66
CA VAL A 361 10.20 -17.57 3.60
C VAL A 361 10.25 -16.51 2.49
N MET A 362 9.09 -15.94 2.12
CA MET A 362 9.02 -14.90 1.09
C MET A 362 9.69 -13.59 1.53
N PHE A 363 9.53 -13.18 2.79
CA PHE A 363 10.26 -12.03 3.33
C PHE A 363 11.77 -12.27 3.37
N MET A 364 12.23 -13.46 3.78
CA MET A 364 13.65 -13.82 3.76
C MET A 364 14.21 -13.87 2.33
N LEU A 365 13.44 -14.42 1.38
CA LEU A 365 13.85 -14.46 -0.04
C LEU A 365 13.98 -13.04 -0.60
N SER A 366 13.00 -12.16 -0.29
CA SER A 366 13.02 -10.75 -0.68
C SER A 366 14.26 -10.03 -0.13
N SER A 367 14.43 -10.02 1.19
CA SER A 367 15.55 -9.32 1.83
C SER A 367 16.93 -9.93 1.46
N GLY A 368 17.03 -11.26 1.34
CA GLY A 368 18.27 -11.92 0.91
C GLY A 368 18.63 -11.61 -0.55
N SER A 369 17.65 -11.60 -1.45
CA SER A 369 17.88 -11.21 -2.85
C SER A 369 18.19 -9.71 -2.99
N MET A 370 17.50 -8.83 -2.24
CA MET A 370 17.85 -7.41 -2.20
C MET A 370 19.27 -7.18 -1.68
N LEU A 371 19.69 -7.89 -0.63
CA LEU A 371 21.07 -7.84 -0.13
C LEU A 371 22.08 -8.20 -1.23
N THR A 372 21.85 -9.28 -1.94
CA THR A 372 22.72 -9.72 -3.05
C THR A 372 22.79 -8.65 -4.14
N VAL A 373 21.65 -8.09 -4.53
CA VAL A 373 21.56 -7.02 -5.54
C VAL A 373 22.32 -5.77 -5.07
N PHE A 374 22.16 -5.33 -3.83
CA PHE A 374 22.87 -4.16 -3.31
C PHE A 374 24.39 -4.37 -3.19
N VAL A 375 24.85 -5.56 -2.84
CA VAL A 375 26.28 -5.91 -2.86
C VAL A 375 26.81 -5.81 -4.30
N CYS A 376 26.12 -6.38 -5.28
CA CYS A 376 26.50 -6.29 -6.69
C CYS A 376 26.48 -4.85 -7.22
N ILE A 377 25.49 -4.05 -6.82
CA ILE A 377 25.43 -2.59 -7.12
C ILE A 377 26.66 -1.90 -6.53
N THR A 378 27.00 -2.16 -5.26
CA THR A 378 28.17 -1.58 -4.58
C THR A 378 29.46 -1.85 -5.35
N ILE A 379 29.70 -3.11 -5.73
CA ILE A 379 30.88 -3.51 -6.52
C ILE A 379 30.87 -2.82 -7.89
N SER A 380 29.71 -2.74 -8.56
CA SER A 380 29.61 -2.11 -9.88
C SER A 380 29.92 -0.61 -9.82
N PHE A 381 29.43 0.12 -8.81
CA PHE A 381 29.74 1.54 -8.64
C PHE A 381 31.17 1.79 -8.17
N GLU A 382 31.75 0.92 -7.36
CA GLU A 382 33.18 0.96 -7.00
C GLU A 382 34.04 0.85 -8.27
N ARG A 383 33.74 -0.10 -9.16
CA ARG A 383 34.46 -0.29 -10.43
C ARG A 383 34.29 0.89 -11.39
N LEU A 384 33.09 1.50 -11.41
CA LEU A 384 32.85 2.73 -12.17
C LEU A 384 33.68 3.90 -11.65
N ARG A 385 33.77 4.03 -10.32
CA ARG A 385 34.57 5.07 -9.67
C ARG A 385 36.06 4.88 -9.95
N ALA A 386 36.57 3.68 -9.75
CA ALA A 386 37.98 3.33 -10.03
C ALA A 386 38.35 3.61 -11.51
N ALA A 387 37.45 3.29 -12.44
CA ALA A 387 37.65 3.58 -13.85
C ALA A 387 37.71 5.11 -14.12
N LYS A 388 36.83 5.87 -13.50
CA LYS A 388 36.81 7.34 -13.62
C LYS A 388 38.11 7.96 -13.06
N ASP A 389 38.56 7.50 -11.91
CA ASP A 389 39.80 7.96 -11.28
C ASP A 389 41.02 7.54 -12.08
N GLY A 390 40.98 6.39 -12.78
CA GLY A 390 41.98 5.93 -13.73
C GLY A 390 41.91 6.58 -15.13
N GLY A 391 40.96 7.49 -15.37
CA GLY A 391 40.84 8.21 -16.64
C GLY A 391 40.27 7.39 -17.81
N TYR A 392 39.67 6.22 -17.55
CA TYR A 392 39.05 5.38 -18.58
C TYR A 392 37.55 5.14 -18.33
N THR A 393 36.81 4.68 -19.32
CA THR A 393 35.40 4.36 -19.21
C THR A 393 35.19 2.85 -19.12
N ASN A 394 34.55 2.38 -18.03
CA ASN A 394 34.20 0.97 -17.87
C ASN A 394 32.72 0.75 -18.23
N LYS A 395 32.45 0.50 -19.52
CA LYS A 395 31.08 0.26 -20.00
C LYS A 395 30.46 -1.01 -19.39
N ALA A 396 31.24 -2.03 -19.12
CA ALA A 396 30.75 -3.29 -18.53
C ALA A 396 30.21 -3.06 -17.11
N ALA A 397 30.92 -2.29 -16.28
CA ALA A 397 30.46 -1.93 -14.94
C ALA A 397 29.18 -1.07 -14.99
N GLY A 398 29.06 -0.17 -15.98
CA GLY A 398 27.84 0.62 -16.18
C GLY A 398 26.62 -0.23 -16.56
N ILE A 399 26.79 -1.19 -17.44
CA ILE A 399 25.75 -2.16 -17.83
C ILE A 399 25.37 -3.07 -16.65
N ALA A 400 26.37 -3.54 -15.90
CA ALA A 400 26.14 -4.36 -14.70
C ALA A 400 25.33 -3.58 -13.64
N ALA A 401 25.69 -2.33 -13.35
CA ALA A 401 24.96 -1.46 -12.44
C ALA A 401 23.49 -1.28 -12.89
N LEU A 402 23.26 -1.06 -14.18
CA LEU A 402 21.93 -0.93 -14.74
C LEU A 402 21.15 -2.25 -14.63
N PHE A 403 21.76 -3.38 -14.90
CA PHE A 403 21.13 -4.71 -14.76
C PHE A 403 20.68 -4.93 -13.31
N PHE A 404 21.54 -4.70 -12.33
CA PHE A 404 21.18 -4.87 -10.92
C PHE A 404 20.16 -3.82 -10.44
N TYR A 405 20.16 -2.61 -11.00
CA TYR A 405 19.11 -1.63 -10.77
C TYR A 405 17.73 -2.15 -11.18
N PHE A 406 17.60 -2.79 -12.36
CA PHE A 406 16.35 -3.45 -12.78
C PHE A 406 16.04 -4.71 -11.97
N ALA A 407 17.04 -5.47 -11.56
CA ALA A 407 16.87 -6.68 -10.75
C ALA A 407 16.35 -6.40 -9.34
N TYR A 408 16.49 -5.18 -8.84
CA TYR A 408 15.96 -4.78 -7.54
C TYR A 408 14.42 -4.88 -7.47
N SER A 409 13.71 -4.44 -8.50
CA SER A 409 12.23 -4.40 -8.50
C SER A 409 11.58 -5.75 -8.20
N PRO A 410 11.93 -6.87 -8.87
CA PRO A 410 11.37 -8.19 -8.51
C PRO A 410 11.72 -8.61 -7.09
N CYS A 411 12.94 -8.33 -6.61
CA CYS A 411 13.36 -8.68 -5.25
C CYS A 411 12.51 -7.97 -4.18
N TYR A 412 12.22 -6.70 -4.37
CA TYR A 412 11.36 -5.91 -3.49
C TYR A 412 9.89 -6.33 -3.57
N ASN A 413 9.38 -6.57 -4.77
CA ASN A 413 7.98 -6.88 -5.01
C ASN A 413 7.56 -8.22 -4.41
N ILE A 414 8.43 -9.22 -4.36
CA ILE A 414 8.15 -10.57 -3.85
C ILE A 414 7.76 -10.56 -2.36
N GLY A 415 8.39 -9.75 -1.53
CA GLY A 415 8.16 -9.67 -0.09
C GLY A 415 7.56 -8.35 0.35
N ASN A 416 8.37 -7.30 0.36
CA ASN A 416 8.04 -6.03 0.99
C ASN A 416 6.82 -5.32 0.36
N ASN A 417 6.61 -5.46 -0.95
CA ASN A 417 5.43 -4.86 -1.58
C ASN A 417 4.18 -5.74 -1.46
N ALA A 418 4.28 -7.03 -1.74
CA ALA A 418 3.11 -7.90 -1.84
C ALA A 418 2.57 -8.38 -0.49
N LEU A 419 3.42 -8.52 0.54
CA LEU A 419 3.06 -9.16 1.80
C LEU A 419 2.78 -8.20 2.96
N THR A 420 3.18 -6.94 2.89
CA THR A 420 3.14 -6.02 4.04
C THR A 420 1.75 -5.98 4.69
N TYR A 421 0.71 -5.65 3.95
CA TYR A 421 -0.64 -5.56 4.52
C TYR A 421 -1.22 -6.91 4.91
N THR A 422 -0.99 -7.95 4.10
CA THR A 422 -1.46 -9.31 4.43
C THR A 422 -0.85 -9.78 5.74
N TYR A 423 0.45 -9.58 5.91
CA TYR A 423 1.15 -9.97 7.14
C TYR A 423 0.68 -9.19 8.37
N LEU A 424 0.40 -7.90 8.24
CA LEU A 424 -0.15 -7.08 9.33
C LEU A 424 -1.54 -7.55 9.78
N ILE A 425 -2.38 -7.94 8.82
CA ILE A 425 -3.70 -8.51 9.12
C ILE A 425 -3.58 -9.83 9.88
N GLU A 426 -2.61 -10.65 9.51
CA GLU A 426 -2.32 -11.94 10.15
C GLU A 426 -1.61 -11.75 11.52
N LEU A 427 -0.84 -10.68 11.70
CA LEU A 427 -0.05 -10.41 12.92
C LEU A 427 -0.89 -9.93 14.11
N PHE A 428 -1.93 -9.12 13.86
CA PHE A 428 -2.73 -8.49 14.91
C PHE A 428 -4.09 -9.16 15.11
N PRO A 429 -4.53 -9.37 16.39
CA PRO A 429 -5.91 -9.71 16.70
C PRO A 429 -6.87 -8.68 16.11
N TYR A 430 -8.10 -9.11 15.83
CA TYR A 430 -9.09 -8.31 15.11
C TYR A 430 -9.29 -6.90 15.72
N ALA A 431 -9.50 -6.81 17.03
CA ALA A 431 -9.76 -5.56 17.74
C ALA A 431 -8.62 -4.52 17.65
N GLN A 432 -7.36 -4.97 17.53
CA GLN A 432 -6.17 -4.12 17.48
C GLN A 432 -5.58 -3.95 16.08
N ARG A 433 -6.12 -4.66 15.07
CA ARG A 433 -5.60 -4.70 13.70
C ARG A 433 -5.45 -3.31 13.06
N THR A 434 -6.49 -2.49 13.14
CA THR A 434 -6.48 -1.13 12.57
C THR A 434 -5.39 -0.26 13.18
N ARG A 435 -5.18 -0.38 14.50
CA ARG A 435 -4.11 0.36 15.20
C ARG A 435 -2.74 -0.16 14.82
N GLY A 436 -2.59 -1.49 14.67
CA GLY A 436 -1.35 -2.10 14.22
C GLY A 436 -0.93 -1.62 12.82
N ILE A 437 -1.87 -1.56 11.88
CA ILE A 437 -1.64 -0.98 10.55
C ILE A 437 -1.30 0.51 10.65
N GLY A 438 -1.98 1.26 11.54
CA GLY A 438 -1.69 2.67 11.79
C GLY A 438 -0.25 2.89 12.28
N ILE A 439 0.26 2.03 13.15
CA ILE A 439 1.65 2.07 13.63
C ILE A 439 2.63 1.85 12.46
N GLU A 440 2.41 0.83 11.64
CA GLU A 440 3.23 0.59 10.45
C GLU A 440 3.27 1.82 9.54
N GLN A 441 2.11 2.42 9.26
CA GLN A 441 2.04 3.61 8.41
C GLN A 441 2.82 4.80 9.00
N VAL A 442 2.70 5.06 10.30
CA VAL A 442 3.46 6.14 10.96
C VAL A 442 4.96 5.90 10.84
N PHE A 443 5.44 4.70 11.18
CA PHE A 443 6.86 4.36 11.08
C PHE A 443 7.35 4.35 9.63
N GLY A 444 6.53 3.91 8.69
CA GLY A 444 6.82 3.98 7.26
C GLY A 444 6.99 5.42 6.76
N LYS A 445 6.08 6.34 7.16
CA LYS A 445 6.20 7.77 6.79
C LYS A 445 7.43 8.43 7.43
N ILE A 446 7.75 8.11 8.68
CA ILE A 446 8.97 8.58 9.36
C ILE A 446 10.22 8.03 8.65
N GLY A 447 10.26 6.74 8.33
CA GLY A 447 11.36 6.12 7.59
C GLY A 447 11.54 6.73 6.19
N GLY A 448 10.43 6.99 5.49
CA GLY A 448 10.43 7.66 4.19
C GLY A 448 10.96 9.10 4.27
N PHE A 449 10.52 9.87 5.26
CA PHE A 449 11.02 11.23 5.49
C PHE A 449 12.53 11.23 5.76
N PHE A 450 12.99 10.37 6.68
CA PHE A 450 14.41 10.24 6.99
C PHE A 450 15.24 9.84 5.76
N SER A 451 14.83 8.76 5.09
CA SER A 451 15.53 8.22 3.94
C SER A 451 15.63 9.24 2.79
N GLN A 452 14.53 9.95 2.48
CA GLN A 452 14.53 10.96 1.42
C GLN A 452 15.43 12.16 1.74
N ASN A 453 15.58 12.57 3.00
CA ASN A 453 16.50 13.63 3.37
C ASN A 453 17.96 13.18 3.33
N VAL A 454 18.26 12.01 3.86
CA VAL A 454 19.64 11.53 4.03
C VAL A 454 20.26 11.06 2.71
N ASN A 455 19.47 10.41 1.85
CA ASN A 455 19.97 9.80 0.61
C ASN A 455 20.79 10.74 -0.28
N PRO A 456 20.35 11.95 -0.66
CA PRO A 456 21.13 12.81 -1.54
C PRO A 456 22.38 13.35 -0.86
N ILE A 457 22.32 13.62 0.44
CA ILE A 457 23.46 14.12 1.23
C ILE A 457 24.53 13.02 1.31
N ALA A 458 24.13 11.82 1.71
CA ALA A 458 25.05 10.70 1.87
C ALA A 458 25.65 10.25 0.51
N LEU A 459 24.81 10.19 -0.54
CA LEU A 459 25.29 9.80 -1.87
C LEU A 459 26.32 10.79 -2.43
N THR A 460 26.20 12.08 -2.13
CA THR A 460 27.19 13.08 -2.55
C THR A 460 28.42 13.12 -1.64
N ALA A 461 28.29 12.81 -0.35
CA ALA A 461 29.39 12.85 0.61
C ALA A 461 30.31 11.64 0.54
N ILE A 462 29.73 10.42 0.43
CA ILE A 462 30.47 9.16 0.49
C ILE A 462 30.38 8.31 -0.78
N ASP A 463 29.69 8.80 -1.81
CA ASP A 463 29.60 8.23 -3.17
C ASP A 463 29.15 6.75 -3.13
N TRP A 464 29.86 5.84 -3.82
CA TRP A 464 29.55 4.41 -3.90
C TRP A 464 29.54 3.70 -2.54
N LYS A 465 30.25 4.20 -1.53
CA LYS A 465 30.27 3.61 -0.17
C LYS A 465 28.89 3.63 0.49
N TYR A 466 27.99 4.52 0.05
CA TYR A 466 26.64 4.57 0.58
C TYR A 466 25.82 3.32 0.27
N PHE A 467 26.04 2.67 -0.86
CA PHE A 467 25.40 1.38 -1.16
C PHE A 467 25.86 0.25 -0.22
N ALA A 468 27.11 0.31 0.27
CA ALA A 468 27.58 -0.62 1.30
C ALA A 468 26.85 -0.40 2.64
N VAL A 469 26.53 0.85 3.00
CA VAL A 469 25.70 1.14 4.18
C VAL A 469 24.31 0.51 4.03
N TYR A 470 23.68 0.64 2.85
CA TYR A 470 22.40 -0.04 2.56
C TYR A 470 22.54 -1.56 2.62
N SER A 471 23.63 -2.13 2.12
CA SER A 471 23.89 -3.57 2.22
C SER A 471 23.94 -4.03 3.69
N GLY A 472 24.59 -3.26 4.57
CA GLY A 472 24.60 -3.52 6.01
C GLY A 472 23.21 -3.43 6.65
N TRP A 473 22.41 -2.41 6.24
CA TRP A 473 21.04 -2.26 6.72
C TRP A 473 20.13 -3.42 6.27
N ILE A 474 20.20 -3.84 4.99
CA ILE A 474 19.41 -4.95 4.47
C ILE A 474 19.85 -6.29 5.11
N ALA A 475 21.14 -6.44 5.43
CA ALA A 475 21.61 -7.60 6.20
C ALA A 475 20.99 -7.62 7.62
N PHE A 476 20.91 -6.46 8.28
CA PHE A 476 20.19 -6.33 9.55
C PHE A 476 18.71 -6.67 9.39
N GLU A 477 18.04 -6.18 8.34
CA GLU A 477 16.65 -6.52 8.00
C GLU A 477 16.46 -8.02 7.83
N PHE A 478 17.34 -8.69 7.10
CA PHE A 478 17.32 -10.15 6.91
C PHE A 478 17.42 -10.90 8.25
N LEU A 479 18.36 -10.52 9.12
CA LEU A 479 18.53 -11.11 10.45
C LEU A 479 17.30 -10.84 11.35
N PHE A 480 16.76 -9.63 11.29
CA PHE A 480 15.55 -9.25 12.02
C PHE A 480 14.36 -10.12 11.61
N ILE A 481 14.14 -10.32 10.31
CA ILE A 481 13.09 -11.19 9.78
C ILE A 481 13.33 -12.64 10.23
N TYR A 482 14.57 -13.11 10.15
CA TYR A 482 14.93 -14.47 10.54
C TYR A 482 14.62 -14.76 12.01
N PHE A 483 14.92 -13.85 12.93
CA PHE A 483 14.75 -14.10 14.38
C PHE A 483 13.36 -13.71 14.91
N LEU A 484 12.73 -12.68 14.36
CA LEU A 484 11.57 -12.06 14.98
C LEU A 484 10.25 -12.30 14.22
N TYR A 485 10.28 -12.52 12.90
CA TYR A 485 9.05 -12.73 12.15
C TYR A 485 8.53 -14.15 12.37
N PRO A 486 7.32 -14.32 12.96
CA PRO A 486 6.67 -15.62 13.03
C PRO A 486 6.15 -16.05 11.65
N GLU A 487 6.04 -17.35 11.44
CA GLU A 487 5.32 -17.88 10.29
C GLU A 487 3.82 -17.83 10.56
N THR A 488 3.10 -17.19 9.65
CA THR A 488 1.65 -16.98 9.75
C THR A 488 0.86 -17.81 8.75
N SER A 489 1.53 -18.34 7.71
CA SER A 489 0.87 -19.09 6.63
C SER A 489 0.31 -20.43 7.14
N GLY A 490 -0.94 -20.73 6.75
CA GLY A 490 -1.59 -22.01 7.07
C GLY A 490 -2.13 -22.10 8.49
N ARG A 491 -2.20 -20.99 9.22
CA ARG A 491 -2.85 -20.88 10.54
C ARG A 491 -4.13 -20.08 10.44
N THR A 492 -5.09 -20.40 11.29
CA THR A 492 -6.31 -19.60 11.43
C THR A 492 -6.01 -18.26 12.11
N LEU A 493 -6.86 -17.26 11.92
CA LEU A 493 -6.67 -15.96 12.57
C LEU A 493 -6.80 -16.04 14.09
N GLU A 494 -7.59 -17.01 14.58
CA GLU A 494 -7.76 -17.33 15.98
C GLU A 494 -6.47 -17.89 16.59
N GLU A 495 -5.82 -18.85 15.92
CA GLU A 495 -4.50 -19.36 16.32
C GLU A 495 -3.44 -18.26 16.31
N LEU A 496 -3.51 -17.34 15.35
CA LEU A 496 -2.61 -16.21 15.24
C LEU A 496 -2.85 -15.15 16.33
N ALA A 497 -4.08 -15.02 16.84
CA ALA A 497 -4.37 -14.14 17.96
C ALA A 497 -3.58 -14.54 19.22
N PHE A 498 -3.36 -15.83 19.43
CA PHE A 498 -2.60 -16.37 20.58
C PHE A 498 -1.11 -16.64 20.28
N LEU A 499 -0.61 -16.23 19.12
CA LEU A 499 0.74 -16.55 18.62
C LEU A 499 1.89 -16.18 19.58
N PHE A 500 1.71 -15.18 20.43
CA PHE A 500 2.72 -14.68 21.38
C PHE A 500 2.27 -14.80 22.83
N GLU A 501 1.19 -15.54 23.10
CA GLU A 501 0.71 -15.82 24.44
C GLU A 501 1.18 -17.20 24.91
N ASP A 502 1.16 -17.45 26.23
CA ASP A 502 1.60 -18.73 26.75
C ASP A 502 0.72 -19.88 26.22
N LYS A 503 1.36 -20.99 25.83
CA LYS A 503 0.67 -22.15 25.24
C LYS A 503 -0.50 -22.66 26.09
N GLU A 504 -0.37 -22.56 27.39
CA GLU A 504 -1.40 -22.98 28.36
C GLU A 504 -2.66 -22.10 28.28
N PHE A 505 -2.50 -20.83 27.99
CA PHE A 505 -3.62 -19.90 27.79
C PHE A 505 -4.30 -20.13 26.44
N ALA A 506 -3.51 -20.39 25.40
CA ALA A 506 -4.01 -20.73 24.07
C ALA A 506 -4.80 -22.05 24.08
N GLU A 507 -4.30 -23.10 24.75
CA GLU A 507 -5.01 -24.38 24.91
C GLU A 507 -6.32 -24.23 25.70
N LYS A 508 -6.32 -23.44 26.76
CA LYS A 508 -7.55 -23.15 27.53
C LYS A 508 -8.61 -22.41 26.72
N ALA A 509 -8.16 -21.47 25.88
CA ALA A 509 -9.04 -20.71 24.98
C ALA A 509 -9.63 -21.61 23.88
N VAL A 510 -8.82 -22.48 23.27
CA VAL A 510 -9.29 -23.49 22.29
C VAL A 510 -10.29 -24.44 22.90
N ILE A 511 -9.99 -24.99 24.09
CA ILE A 511 -10.91 -25.88 24.83
C ILE A 511 -12.22 -25.17 25.21
N ALA A 512 -12.16 -23.86 25.54
CA ALA A 512 -13.35 -23.09 25.86
C ALA A 512 -14.25 -22.89 24.61
N VAL A 513 -13.62 -22.62 23.43
CA VAL A 513 -14.34 -22.49 22.16
C VAL A 513 -14.91 -23.83 21.71
N GLU A 514 -14.14 -24.93 21.80
CA GLU A 514 -14.65 -26.27 21.50
C GLU A 514 -15.82 -26.67 22.42
N LYS A 515 -15.77 -26.33 23.71
CA LYS A 515 -16.89 -26.55 24.64
C LYS A 515 -18.13 -25.73 24.26
N GLN A 516 -17.95 -24.49 23.79
CA GLN A 516 -19.05 -23.66 23.32
C GLN A 516 -19.71 -24.22 22.05
N ILE A 517 -18.91 -24.65 21.08
CA ILE A 517 -19.39 -25.27 19.84
C ILE A 517 -20.14 -26.60 20.17
N HIS A 518 -19.60 -27.42 21.07
CA HIS A 518 -20.26 -28.67 21.49
C HIS A 518 -21.55 -28.42 22.28
N HIS A 519 -21.65 -27.32 23.03
CA HIS A 519 -22.91 -26.94 23.69
C HIS A 519 -23.96 -26.46 22.68
N GLU A 520 -23.58 -25.67 21.70
CA GLU A 520 -24.47 -25.22 20.62
C GLU A 520 -24.96 -26.40 19.75
N ASP A 521 -24.08 -27.33 19.37
CA ASP A 521 -24.47 -28.58 18.67
C ASP A 521 -25.40 -29.48 19.47
N MET A 522 -25.25 -29.53 20.80
CA MET A 522 -26.13 -30.31 21.69
C MET A 522 -27.50 -29.63 21.86
N ASP A 523 -27.53 -28.31 21.90
CA ASP A 523 -28.78 -27.55 21.98
C ASP A 523 -29.54 -27.54 20.64
N GLU A 524 -28.84 -27.43 19.49
CA GLU A 524 -29.49 -27.63 18.18
C GLU A 524 -30.06 -29.06 17.99
N LYS A 525 -29.34 -30.08 18.45
CA LYS A 525 -29.86 -31.46 18.42
C LYS A 525 -31.05 -31.66 19.35
N LYS A 526 -31.08 -31.00 20.52
CA LYS A 526 -32.25 -31.03 21.41
C LYS A 526 -33.45 -30.32 20.79
N VAL A 527 -33.24 -29.17 20.14
CA VAL A 527 -34.32 -28.44 19.44
C VAL A 527 -34.84 -29.24 18.26
N ALA A 528 -33.97 -29.94 17.52
CA ALA A 528 -34.37 -30.82 16.41
C ALA A 528 -35.19 -32.01 16.89
N VAL A 529 -34.81 -32.64 18.00
CA VAL A 529 -35.54 -33.77 18.60
C VAL A 529 -36.93 -33.33 19.11
N VAL A 530 -37.04 -32.16 19.76
CA VAL A 530 -38.33 -31.61 20.19
C VAL A 530 -39.24 -31.30 18.98
N HIS A 531 -38.69 -30.80 17.86
CA HIS A 531 -39.46 -30.58 16.65
C HIS A 531 -39.89 -31.84 15.90
N GLU A 532 -39.17 -32.96 16.07
CA GLU A 532 -39.60 -34.26 15.55
C GLU A 532 -40.67 -34.92 16.46
N GLU A 533 -40.59 -34.77 17.78
CA GLU A 533 -41.64 -35.25 18.70
C GLU A 533 -42.95 -34.46 18.51
N ASP A 534 -42.93 -33.15 18.32
CA ASP A 534 -44.13 -32.33 18.04
C ASP A 534 -44.81 -32.73 16.73
N LYS A 535 -44.05 -33.07 15.68
CA LYS A 535 -44.59 -33.58 14.42
C LYS A 535 -45.10 -34.99 14.49
N GLY A 536 -44.70 -35.76 15.49
CA GLY A 536 -45.17 -37.13 15.78
C GLY A 536 -46.54 -37.13 16.47
N VAL A 537 -46.84 -36.12 17.28
CA VAL A 537 -48.11 -36.00 18.02
C VAL A 537 -49.27 -35.56 17.10
N ASP A 538 -49.01 -34.75 16.09
CA ASP A 538 -50.04 -34.30 15.10
C ASP A 538 -50.47 -35.38 14.08
N ARG A 539 -49.87 -36.59 14.13
CA ARG A 539 -50.27 -37.72 13.25
C ARG A 539 -51.11 -38.77 13.94
N ILE A 540 -51.50 -38.57 15.22
CA ILE A 540 -52.30 -39.55 16.00
C ILE A 540 -53.63 -38.94 16.50
N VAL A 541 -54.06 -37.82 15.97
CA VAL A 541 -55.42 -37.29 16.23
C VAL A 541 -56.23 -37.30 14.96
#